data_e981270a65d6581115e10fd8a95d8682
#
_entry.id   e981270a65d6581115e10fd8a95d8682
#
_cell.length_a   1.000
_cell.length_b   1.000
_cell.length_c   1.000
_cell.angle_alpha   90.00
_cell.angle_beta   90.00
_cell.angle_gamma   90.00
#
_symmetry.space_group_name_H-M   'P 1'
#
loop_
_entity.id
_entity.type
_entity.pdbx_description
1 polymer ?
#
loop_
_entity_poly.entity_id
_entity_poly.type
_entity_poly.pdbx_seq_one_letter_code
_entity_poly.pdbx_strand_id
1 'polypeptide(L)'
;ERKRLEEQVLRSQNMKSVGQLTGGIAHDFNNILGIIMGNLELLQRRLKDDPRTMTYVQAALRGTKRGTEITRKLLDFARQGPGNARLIAVNDVITHTQELTARSLTPSIKLETYLADDLWPVKIDPGDLEDAIFNLSLNARDAMPDGGTLSIETANKILDDDYVRHNPQATAGAFVMINMSDTGIGMTDEVKETAFEPFFTTKPFGESSGLGLSMVYGFVERSNGHIKIYSEVGVGTTFRIFLPRALEDAMETE
;
A
#
# COMPACT_ATOMS: atom_id res chain seq x y z
N GLU A 1 10.67 0.11 -26.70
CA GLU A 1 11.39 -0.54 -25.59
C GLU A 1 12.25 0.48 -24.82
N ARG A 2 13.19 1.17 -25.49
CA ARG A 2 14.08 2.19 -24.87
C ARG A 2 13.31 3.32 -24.18
N LYS A 3 12.25 3.85 -24.78
CA LYS A 3 11.43 4.93 -24.21
C LYS A 3 10.71 4.51 -22.91
N ARG A 4 10.23 3.26 -22.85
CA ARG A 4 9.61 2.70 -21.64
C ARG A 4 10.63 2.49 -20.50
N LEU A 5 11.85 2.06 -20.81
CA LEU A 5 12.94 1.95 -19.84
C LEU A 5 13.37 3.33 -19.31
N GLU A 6 13.46 4.33 -20.17
CA GLU A 6 13.78 5.71 -19.79
C GLU A 6 12.67 6.30 -18.88
N GLU A 7 11.41 6.06 -19.18
CA GLU A 7 10.26 6.47 -18.34
C GLU A 7 10.27 5.79 -16.97
N GLN A 8 10.69 4.53 -16.90
CA GLN A 8 10.79 3.78 -15.64
C GLN A 8 11.95 4.25 -14.75
N VAL A 9 13.12 4.46 -15.36
CA VAL A 9 14.26 5.06 -14.64
C VAL A 9 13.90 6.43 -14.11
N LEU A 10 13.21 7.25 -14.89
CA LEU A 10 12.75 8.56 -14.50
C LEU A 10 11.72 8.46 -13.35
N ARG A 11 10.78 7.51 -13.41
CA ARG A 11 9.79 7.25 -12.35
C ARG A 11 10.48 6.82 -11.04
N SER A 12 11.43 5.90 -11.11
CA SER A 12 12.21 5.45 -9.94
C SER A 12 13.07 6.59 -9.36
N GLN A 13 13.69 7.42 -10.20
CA GLN A 13 14.46 8.59 -9.76
C GLN A 13 13.57 9.67 -9.12
N ASN A 14 12.41 9.96 -9.72
CA ASN A 14 11.44 10.90 -9.15
C ASN A 14 10.95 10.39 -7.78
N MET A 15 10.67 9.10 -7.67
CA MET A 15 10.24 8.48 -6.42
C MET A 15 11.33 8.60 -5.32
N LYS A 16 12.61 8.36 -5.66
CA LYS A 16 13.74 8.55 -4.74
C LYS A 16 13.92 10.02 -4.32
N SER A 17 13.82 10.95 -5.27
CA SER A 17 13.97 12.38 -4.99
C SER A 17 12.84 12.93 -4.12
N VAL A 18 11.61 12.54 -4.40
CA VAL A 18 10.45 12.88 -3.57
C VAL A 18 10.59 12.26 -2.18
N GLY A 19 11.05 11.01 -2.07
CA GLY A 19 11.30 10.35 -0.78
C GLY A 19 12.33 11.09 0.09
N GLN A 20 13.47 11.46 -0.46
CA GLN A 20 14.53 12.17 0.29
C GLN A 20 14.10 13.56 0.79
N LEU A 21 13.41 14.35 -0.04
CA LEU A 21 12.90 15.67 0.33
C LEU A 21 11.75 15.55 1.35
N THR A 22 10.91 14.54 1.22
CA THR A 22 9.74 14.33 2.05
C THR A 22 10.11 13.91 3.48
N GLY A 23 11.20 13.14 3.66
CA GLY A 23 11.63 12.66 4.99
C GLY A 23 11.95 13.79 5.98
N GLY A 24 12.71 14.81 5.56
CA GLY A 24 13.03 15.99 6.39
C GLY A 24 11.80 16.86 6.67
N ILE A 25 11.02 17.13 5.64
CA ILE A 25 9.81 17.96 5.73
C ILE A 25 8.77 17.29 6.64
N ALA A 26 8.56 16.00 6.52
CA ALA A 26 7.56 15.27 7.29
C ALA A 26 7.89 15.23 8.80
N HIS A 27 9.19 15.17 9.18
CA HIS A 27 9.61 15.31 10.57
C HIS A 27 9.19 16.67 11.16
N ASP A 28 9.41 17.75 10.43
CA ASP A 28 9.06 19.10 10.89
C ASP A 28 7.54 19.30 10.95
N PHE A 29 6.78 18.75 9.98
CA PHE A 29 5.33 18.73 10.03
C PHE A 29 4.80 17.98 11.25
N ASN A 30 5.35 16.82 11.59
CA ASN A 30 4.94 16.05 12.77
C ASN A 30 5.18 16.84 14.06
N ASN A 31 6.27 17.59 14.17
CA ASN A 31 6.53 18.46 15.33
C ASN A 31 5.47 19.56 15.43
N ILE A 32 5.14 20.23 14.34
CA ILE A 32 4.12 21.29 14.30
C ILE A 32 2.74 20.71 14.67
N LEU A 33 2.35 19.57 14.08
CA LEU A 33 1.07 18.91 14.34
C LEU A 33 1.00 18.44 15.81
N GLY A 34 2.12 17.96 16.38
CA GLY A 34 2.21 17.60 17.79
C GLY A 34 1.93 18.78 18.73
N ILE A 35 2.50 19.95 18.43
CA ILE A 35 2.25 21.18 19.21
C ILE A 35 0.77 21.59 19.08
N ILE A 36 0.20 21.56 17.88
CA ILE A 36 -1.21 21.91 17.64
C ILE A 36 -2.14 20.95 18.40
N MET A 37 -1.88 19.64 18.32
CA MET A 37 -2.67 18.60 18.98
C MET A 37 -2.63 18.77 20.52
N GLY A 38 -1.44 18.98 21.11
CA GLY A 38 -1.30 19.21 22.53
C GLY A 38 -2.06 20.43 23.04
N ASN A 39 -2.05 21.55 22.30
CA ASN A 39 -2.82 22.74 22.63
C ASN A 39 -4.34 22.52 22.52
N LEU A 40 -4.79 21.80 21.47
CA LEU A 40 -6.21 21.46 21.30
C LEU A 40 -6.71 20.51 22.40
N GLU A 41 -5.89 19.56 22.85
CA GLU A 41 -6.22 18.68 23.99
C GLU A 41 -6.32 19.46 25.30
N LEU A 42 -5.45 20.44 25.53
CA LEU A 42 -5.55 21.33 26.68
C LEU A 42 -6.83 22.19 26.63
N LEU A 43 -7.19 22.72 25.46
CA LEU A 43 -8.45 23.44 25.25
C LEU A 43 -9.67 22.54 25.50
N GLN A 44 -9.63 21.29 25.00
CA GLN A 44 -10.69 20.31 25.23
C GLN A 44 -10.95 20.05 26.71
N ARG A 45 -9.87 20.00 27.52
CA ARG A 45 -9.99 19.82 28.99
C ARG A 45 -10.56 21.05 29.70
N ARG A 46 -10.26 22.26 29.20
CA ARG A 46 -10.68 23.52 29.82
C ARG A 46 -12.09 23.97 29.44
N LEU A 47 -12.55 23.61 28.24
CA LEU A 47 -13.83 24.08 27.66
C LEU A 47 -14.93 23.02 27.72
N LYS A 48 -14.87 22.11 28.70
CA LYS A 48 -15.86 21.00 28.83
C LYS A 48 -17.31 21.44 28.89
N ASP A 49 -17.55 22.63 29.44
CA ASP A 49 -18.90 23.15 29.71
C ASP A 49 -19.45 24.01 28.56
N ASP A 50 -18.71 24.18 27.44
CA ASP A 50 -19.19 24.89 26.25
C ASP A 50 -19.32 23.94 25.05
N PRO A 51 -20.51 23.39 24.78
CA PRO A 51 -20.75 22.43 23.71
C PRO A 51 -20.47 23.00 22.30
N ARG A 52 -20.66 24.30 22.09
CA ARG A 52 -20.43 24.94 20.77
C ARG A 52 -18.92 25.00 20.48
N THR A 53 -18.15 25.54 21.42
CA THR A 53 -16.68 25.61 21.28
C THR A 53 -16.08 24.23 21.23
N MET A 54 -16.63 23.25 21.97
CA MET A 54 -16.17 21.86 21.93
C MET A 54 -16.29 21.24 20.52
N THR A 55 -17.35 21.57 19.76
CA THR A 55 -17.51 21.09 18.38
C THR A 55 -16.37 21.56 17.48
N TYR A 56 -15.93 22.81 17.60
CA TYR A 56 -14.80 23.34 16.86
C TYR A 56 -13.47 22.71 17.27
N VAL A 57 -13.25 22.53 18.57
CA VAL A 57 -12.04 21.87 19.10
C VAL A 57 -11.94 20.43 18.58
N GLN A 58 -13.04 19.69 18.60
CA GLN A 58 -13.08 18.32 18.07
C GLN A 58 -12.87 18.26 16.56
N ALA A 59 -13.41 19.21 15.80
CA ALA A 59 -13.16 19.31 14.37
C ALA A 59 -11.67 19.57 14.07
N ALA A 60 -11.05 20.49 14.81
CA ALA A 60 -9.62 20.80 14.69
C ALA A 60 -8.74 19.59 15.09
N LEU A 61 -9.09 18.87 16.17
CA LEU A 61 -8.39 17.64 16.57
C LEU A 61 -8.47 16.55 15.49
N ARG A 62 -9.64 16.37 14.87
CA ARG A 62 -9.78 15.43 13.73
C ARG A 62 -8.90 15.82 12.57
N GLY A 63 -8.86 17.12 12.20
CA GLY A 63 -7.99 17.65 11.16
C GLY A 63 -6.51 17.41 11.45
N THR A 64 -6.09 17.69 12.68
CA THR A 64 -4.68 17.50 13.12
C THR A 64 -4.28 16.02 13.09
N LYS A 65 -5.13 15.11 13.60
CA LYS A 65 -4.91 13.66 13.53
C LYS A 65 -4.76 13.19 12.08
N ARG A 66 -5.65 13.64 11.19
CA ARG A 66 -5.57 13.32 9.76
C ARG A 66 -4.26 13.83 9.14
N GLY A 67 -3.82 15.05 9.50
CA GLY A 67 -2.53 15.59 9.08
C GLY A 67 -1.36 14.71 9.51
N THR A 68 -1.37 14.25 10.78
CA THR A 68 -0.34 13.33 11.31
C THR A 68 -0.31 12.00 10.57
N GLU A 69 -1.48 11.43 10.23
CA GLU A 69 -1.57 10.20 9.46
C GLU A 69 -0.99 10.37 8.03
N ILE A 70 -1.30 11.49 7.37
CA ILE A 70 -0.75 11.81 6.05
C ILE A 70 0.78 11.96 6.14
N THR A 71 1.28 12.68 7.14
CA THR A 71 2.72 12.89 7.34
C THR A 71 3.44 11.59 7.64
N ARG A 72 2.83 10.68 8.42
CA ARG A 72 3.37 9.35 8.65
C ARG A 72 3.45 8.54 7.37
N LYS A 73 2.39 8.53 6.55
CA LYS A 73 2.40 7.87 5.23
C LYS A 73 3.47 8.44 4.30
N LEU A 74 3.74 9.75 4.36
CA LEU A 74 4.83 10.39 3.63
C LEU A 74 6.21 9.92 4.12
N LEU A 75 6.39 9.75 5.44
CA LEU A 75 7.63 9.21 6.02
C LEU A 75 7.85 7.74 5.62
N ASP A 76 6.81 6.91 5.67
CA ASP A 76 6.88 5.51 5.27
C ASP A 76 7.20 5.39 3.77
N PHE A 77 6.65 6.28 2.93
CA PHE A 77 7.02 6.41 1.52
C PHE A 77 8.48 6.84 1.33
N ALA A 78 8.98 7.77 2.16
CA ALA A 78 10.34 8.28 2.11
C ALA A 78 11.41 7.28 2.62
N ARG A 79 10.98 6.24 3.34
CA ARG A 79 11.87 5.26 3.95
C ARG A 79 12.62 4.46 2.88
N GLN A 80 13.94 4.58 2.87
CA GLN A 80 14.82 3.82 1.99
C GLN A 80 15.29 2.55 2.71
N GLY A 81 15.11 1.41 2.04
CA GLY A 81 15.56 0.10 2.54
C GLY A 81 14.43 -0.81 3.03
N PRO A 82 14.70 -2.11 3.12
CA PRO A 82 13.69 -3.12 3.43
C PRO A 82 13.26 -3.17 4.92
N GLY A 83 13.39 -2.09 5.68
CA GLY A 83 12.97 -2.06 7.09
C GLY A 83 13.57 -3.21 7.91
N ASN A 84 12.75 -3.93 8.68
CA ASN A 84 13.11 -5.15 9.42
C ASN A 84 12.85 -6.40 8.56
N ALA A 85 13.47 -6.48 7.37
CA ALA A 85 13.30 -7.62 6.49
C ALA A 85 13.77 -8.91 7.17
N ARG A 86 12.87 -9.88 7.28
CA ARG A 86 13.12 -11.21 7.84
C ARG A 86 12.47 -12.28 7.00
N LEU A 87 12.87 -13.52 7.21
CA LEU A 87 12.23 -14.66 6.57
C LEU A 87 10.83 -14.83 7.14
N ILE A 88 9.82 -14.86 6.28
CA ILE A 88 8.41 -15.01 6.67
C ILE A 88 7.66 -15.96 5.76
N ALA A 89 6.59 -16.55 6.29
CA ALA A 89 5.53 -17.19 5.53
C ALA A 89 4.45 -16.15 5.20
N VAL A 90 4.23 -15.87 3.92
CA VAL A 90 3.25 -14.86 3.46
C VAL A 90 1.83 -15.18 3.94
N ASN A 91 1.46 -16.46 3.94
CA ASN A 91 0.14 -16.92 4.40
C ASN A 91 -0.14 -16.56 5.87
N ASP A 92 0.88 -16.58 6.73
CA ASP A 92 0.73 -16.22 8.15
C ASP A 92 0.36 -14.73 8.28
N VAL A 93 1.02 -13.86 7.50
CA VAL A 93 0.72 -12.43 7.48
C VAL A 93 -0.69 -12.17 6.95
N ILE A 94 -1.09 -12.82 5.84
CA ILE A 94 -2.44 -12.69 5.27
C ILE A 94 -3.48 -13.13 6.30
N THR A 95 -3.27 -14.27 6.96
CA THR A 95 -4.20 -14.81 7.96
C THR A 95 -4.32 -13.89 9.17
N HIS A 96 -3.19 -13.32 9.63
CA HIS A 96 -3.18 -12.39 10.75
C HIS A 96 -3.92 -11.09 10.42
N THR A 97 -3.76 -10.56 9.21
CA THR A 97 -4.40 -9.32 8.77
C THR A 97 -5.84 -9.52 8.29
N GLN A 98 -6.29 -10.76 8.08
CA GLN A 98 -7.61 -11.07 7.53
C GLN A 98 -8.76 -10.45 8.34
N GLU A 99 -8.69 -10.51 9.68
CA GLU A 99 -9.74 -9.96 10.54
C GLU A 99 -9.80 -8.43 10.45
N LEU A 100 -8.64 -7.75 10.43
CA LEU A 100 -8.56 -6.29 10.26
C LEU A 100 -9.04 -5.87 8.88
N THR A 101 -8.65 -6.62 7.85
CA THR A 101 -9.11 -6.43 6.48
C THR A 101 -10.63 -6.56 6.39
N ALA A 102 -11.20 -7.63 6.91
CA ALA A 102 -12.65 -7.85 6.92
C ALA A 102 -13.41 -6.73 7.64
N ARG A 103 -12.88 -6.22 8.76
CA ARG A 103 -13.48 -5.09 9.49
C ARG A 103 -13.39 -3.75 8.75
N SER A 104 -12.43 -3.60 7.84
CA SER A 104 -12.27 -2.38 7.02
C SER A 104 -13.18 -2.34 5.81
N LEU A 105 -13.70 -3.50 5.41
CA LEU A 105 -14.67 -3.66 4.33
C LEU A 105 -16.09 -3.38 4.84
N THR A 106 -16.96 -2.97 3.92
CA THR A 106 -18.40 -2.85 4.22
C THR A 106 -19.03 -4.25 4.33
N PRO A 107 -20.11 -4.45 5.11
CA PRO A 107 -20.77 -5.76 5.23
C PRO A 107 -21.28 -6.36 3.92
N SER A 108 -21.43 -5.53 2.87
CA SER A 108 -21.83 -5.95 1.53
C SER A 108 -20.68 -6.53 0.69
N ILE A 109 -19.42 -6.45 1.18
CA ILE A 109 -18.25 -6.99 0.48
C ILE A 109 -17.83 -8.30 1.13
N LYS A 110 -17.82 -9.39 0.34
CA LYS A 110 -17.34 -10.71 0.77
C LYS A 110 -15.82 -10.76 0.61
N LEU A 111 -15.11 -11.17 1.67
CA LEU A 111 -13.67 -11.49 1.62
C LEU A 111 -13.50 -13.01 1.43
N GLU A 112 -12.77 -13.39 0.39
CA GLU A 112 -12.41 -14.78 0.10
C GLU A 112 -10.89 -14.94 0.08
N THR A 113 -10.38 -16.04 0.65
CA THR A 113 -8.94 -16.33 0.67
C THR A 113 -8.67 -17.72 0.12
N TYR A 114 -7.73 -17.85 -0.82
CA TYR A 114 -7.29 -19.08 -1.46
C TYR A 114 -5.77 -19.17 -1.34
N LEU A 115 -5.30 -19.73 -0.22
CA LEU A 115 -3.88 -19.75 0.15
C LEU A 115 -3.28 -21.10 -0.18
N ALA A 116 -2.17 -21.13 -0.94
CA ALA A 116 -1.46 -22.36 -1.27
C ALA A 116 -0.75 -22.93 -0.03
N ASP A 117 -0.88 -24.22 0.24
CA ASP A 117 -0.31 -24.88 1.43
C ASP A 117 1.22 -24.95 1.41
N ASP A 118 1.84 -25.03 0.21
CA ASP A 118 3.28 -25.23 -0.01
C ASP A 118 4.01 -23.94 -0.41
N LEU A 119 3.54 -22.78 0.06
CA LEU A 119 4.07 -21.49 -0.33
C LEU A 119 5.52 -21.32 0.14
N TRP A 120 6.40 -20.86 -0.77
CA TRP A 120 7.80 -20.60 -0.45
C TRP A 120 7.96 -19.43 0.54
N PRO A 121 9.01 -19.44 1.38
CA PRO A 121 9.31 -18.30 2.22
C PRO A 121 9.85 -17.13 1.41
N VAL A 122 9.63 -15.91 1.91
CA VAL A 122 10.16 -14.66 1.34
C VAL A 122 10.90 -13.87 2.42
N LYS A 123 11.83 -13.00 2.01
CA LYS A 123 12.58 -12.13 2.94
C LYS A 123 12.12 -10.68 2.77
N ILE A 124 11.17 -10.27 3.60
CA ILE A 124 10.55 -8.93 3.58
C ILE A 124 10.24 -8.45 4.99
N ASP A 125 9.90 -7.16 5.15
CA ASP A 125 9.28 -6.65 6.38
C ASP A 125 7.79 -7.05 6.39
N PRO A 126 7.32 -7.82 7.39
CA PRO A 126 5.91 -8.22 7.46
C PRO A 126 4.95 -7.03 7.59
N GLY A 127 5.35 -5.95 8.28
CA GLY A 127 4.53 -4.75 8.41
C GLY A 127 4.31 -4.04 7.07
N ASP A 128 5.32 -4.01 6.19
CA ASP A 128 5.16 -3.48 4.83
C ASP A 128 4.13 -4.30 4.01
N LEU A 129 4.11 -5.64 4.19
CA LEU A 129 3.13 -6.50 3.53
C LEU A 129 1.72 -6.29 4.11
N GLU A 130 1.59 -6.18 5.45
CA GLU A 130 0.31 -5.86 6.10
C GLU A 130 -0.26 -4.54 5.59
N ASP A 131 0.56 -3.50 5.52
CA ASP A 131 0.17 -2.19 4.99
C ASP A 131 -0.22 -2.25 3.51
N ALA A 132 0.48 -3.06 2.70
CA ALA A 132 0.14 -3.26 1.29
C ALA A 132 -1.24 -3.93 1.13
N ILE A 133 -1.50 -5.02 1.87
CA ILE A 133 -2.80 -5.71 1.87
C ILE A 133 -3.90 -4.75 2.29
N PHE A 134 -3.68 -3.98 3.35
CA PHE A 134 -4.66 -3.03 3.86
C PHE A 134 -4.97 -1.91 2.84
N ASN A 135 -3.94 -1.32 2.22
CA ASN A 135 -4.12 -0.28 1.20
C ASN A 135 -4.89 -0.80 -0.02
N LEU A 136 -4.58 -2.02 -0.50
CA LEU A 136 -5.30 -2.64 -1.61
C LEU A 136 -6.75 -2.97 -1.23
N SER A 137 -6.99 -3.41 0.00
CA SER A 137 -8.35 -3.70 0.51
C SER A 137 -9.22 -2.44 0.61
N LEU A 138 -8.64 -1.32 1.05
CA LEU A 138 -9.34 -0.03 1.06
C LEU A 138 -9.68 0.45 -0.36
N ASN A 139 -8.77 0.26 -1.31
CA ASN A 139 -9.03 0.59 -2.72
C ASN A 139 -10.14 -0.29 -3.31
N ALA A 140 -10.12 -1.59 -3.02
CA ALA A 140 -11.17 -2.53 -3.43
C ALA A 140 -12.53 -2.13 -2.84
N ARG A 141 -12.59 -1.80 -1.53
CA ARG A 141 -13.82 -1.31 -0.89
C ARG A 141 -14.39 -0.09 -1.59
N ASP A 142 -13.52 0.88 -1.88
CA ASP A 142 -13.95 2.14 -2.49
C ASP A 142 -14.37 1.94 -3.97
N ALA A 143 -13.85 0.88 -4.63
CA ALA A 143 -14.27 0.49 -5.98
C ALA A 143 -15.57 -0.33 -6.00
N MET A 144 -16.07 -0.80 -4.84
CA MET A 144 -17.27 -1.63 -4.70
C MET A 144 -18.33 -0.96 -3.81
N PRO A 145 -18.87 0.22 -4.16
CA PRO A 145 -19.83 0.95 -3.33
C PRO A 145 -21.12 0.16 -3.08
N ASP A 146 -21.53 -0.65 -4.03
CA ASP A 146 -22.75 -1.48 -3.97
C ASP A 146 -22.48 -2.89 -3.41
N GLY A 147 -21.26 -3.16 -2.96
CA GLY A 147 -20.80 -4.47 -2.52
C GLY A 147 -20.11 -5.26 -3.62
N GLY A 148 -19.70 -6.48 -3.30
CA GLY A 148 -18.97 -7.35 -4.23
C GLY A 148 -18.11 -8.39 -3.52
N THR A 149 -17.05 -8.85 -4.19
CA THR A 149 -16.11 -9.83 -3.64
C THR A 149 -14.69 -9.30 -3.77
N LEU A 150 -13.94 -9.36 -2.66
CA LEU A 150 -12.48 -9.23 -2.64
C LEU A 150 -11.88 -10.60 -2.42
N SER A 151 -11.09 -11.10 -3.36
CA SER A 151 -10.35 -12.35 -3.22
C SER A 151 -8.85 -12.11 -3.03
N ILE A 152 -8.22 -12.90 -2.15
CA ILE A 152 -6.77 -12.93 -1.94
C ILE A 152 -6.30 -14.35 -2.24
N GLU A 153 -5.40 -14.50 -3.20
CA GLU A 153 -4.86 -15.80 -3.61
C GLU A 153 -3.34 -15.78 -3.51
N THR A 154 -2.75 -16.90 -3.11
CA THR A 154 -1.30 -17.09 -3.12
C THR A 154 -0.89 -18.31 -3.92
N ALA A 155 0.25 -18.23 -4.60
CA ALA A 155 0.83 -19.37 -5.32
C ALA A 155 2.33 -19.19 -5.51
N ASN A 156 3.05 -20.29 -5.68
CA ASN A 156 4.43 -20.28 -6.17
C ASN A 156 4.44 -20.08 -7.70
N LYS A 157 5.33 -19.23 -8.20
CA LYS A 157 5.48 -18.98 -9.64
C LYS A 157 6.94 -18.93 -10.03
N ILE A 158 7.25 -19.52 -11.18
CA ILE A 158 8.53 -19.33 -11.87
C ILE A 158 8.27 -18.35 -13.00
N LEU A 159 8.95 -17.21 -12.97
CA LEU A 159 8.96 -16.25 -14.06
C LEU A 159 10.13 -16.62 -14.97
N ASP A 160 9.81 -16.99 -16.20
CA ASP A 160 10.79 -17.38 -17.20
C ASP A 160 11.21 -16.19 -18.08
N ASP A 161 12.16 -16.42 -18.97
CA ASP A 161 12.66 -15.39 -19.91
C ASP A 161 11.54 -14.90 -20.87
N ASP A 162 10.53 -15.73 -21.13
CA ASP A 162 9.40 -15.33 -21.97
C ASP A 162 8.50 -14.32 -21.23
N TYR A 163 8.25 -14.56 -19.95
CA TYR A 163 7.54 -13.59 -19.10
C TYR A 163 8.30 -12.27 -19.01
N VAL A 164 9.63 -12.31 -18.82
CA VAL A 164 10.49 -11.11 -18.72
C VAL A 164 10.50 -10.32 -20.02
N ARG A 165 10.51 -10.97 -21.18
CA ARG A 165 10.42 -10.29 -22.48
C ARG A 165 9.17 -9.44 -22.64
N HIS A 166 8.05 -9.90 -22.06
CA HIS A 166 6.78 -9.16 -22.11
C HIS A 166 6.57 -8.23 -20.89
N ASN A 167 7.42 -8.37 -19.87
CA ASN A 167 7.39 -7.58 -18.63
C ASN A 167 8.79 -7.13 -18.24
N PRO A 168 9.34 -6.10 -18.87
CA PRO A 168 10.76 -5.70 -18.72
C PRO A 168 11.14 -5.27 -17.29
N GLN A 169 10.17 -5.06 -16.41
CA GLN A 169 10.39 -4.76 -14.99
C GLN A 169 10.57 -6.00 -14.13
N ALA A 170 10.19 -7.17 -14.65
CA ALA A 170 10.33 -8.44 -13.95
C ALA A 170 11.71 -9.03 -14.19
N THR A 171 12.21 -9.79 -13.23
CA THR A 171 13.39 -10.63 -13.35
C THR A 171 12.96 -12.09 -13.42
N ALA A 172 13.74 -12.91 -14.15
CA ALA A 172 13.52 -14.35 -14.17
C ALA A 172 13.88 -14.96 -12.81
N GLY A 173 13.12 -15.97 -12.37
CA GLY A 173 13.37 -16.63 -11.10
C GLY A 173 12.13 -17.21 -10.43
N ALA A 174 12.31 -17.68 -9.21
CA ALA A 174 11.24 -18.23 -8.37
C ALA A 174 10.63 -17.11 -7.48
N PHE A 175 9.32 -17.01 -7.51
CA PHE A 175 8.56 -15.96 -6.81
C PHE A 175 7.36 -16.55 -6.08
N VAL A 176 7.00 -15.95 -4.96
CA VAL A 176 5.68 -16.06 -4.36
C VAL A 176 4.78 -15.01 -5.02
N MET A 177 3.66 -15.43 -5.54
CA MET A 177 2.63 -14.58 -6.13
C MET A 177 1.51 -14.36 -5.13
N ILE A 178 1.09 -13.10 -4.97
CA ILE A 178 -0.10 -12.69 -4.24
C ILE A 178 -1.02 -11.98 -5.23
N ASN A 179 -2.22 -12.51 -5.47
CA ASN A 179 -3.28 -11.86 -6.21
C ASN A 179 -4.29 -11.25 -5.24
N MET A 180 -4.63 -10.00 -5.44
CA MET A 180 -5.78 -9.36 -4.79
C MET A 180 -6.73 -8.87 -5.88
N SER A 181 -7.91 -9.48 -5.95
CA SER A 181 -8.90 -9.23 -7.01
C SER A 181 -10.21 -8.73 -6.43
N ASP A 182 -10.71 -7.61 -6.91
CA ASP A 182 -12.03 -7.07 -6.61
C ASP A 182 -12.97 -7.16 -7.83
N THR A 183 -14.26 -7.19 -7.57
CA THR A 183 -15.32 -7.14 -8.58
C THR A 183 -15.93 -5.74 -8.71
N GLY A 184 -15.11 -4.71 -8.50
CA GLY A 184 -15.53 -3.32 -8.48
C GLY A 184 -15.65 -2.68 -9.86
N ILE A 185 -15.66 -1.34 -9.88
CA ILE A 185 -15.85 -0.55 -11.10
C ILE A 185 -14.72 -0.66 -12.12
N GLY A 186 -13.57 -1.19 -11.73
CA GLY A 186 -12.38 -1.27 -12.57
C GLY A 186 -11.74 0.09 -12.90
N MET A 187 -10.75 0.07 -13.80
CA MET A 187 -9.95 1.24 -14.21
C MET A 187 -9.84 1.32 -15.72
N THR A 188 -9.82 2.54 -16.27
CA THR A 188 -9.43 2.80 -17.67
C THR A 188 -7.93 2.62 -17.86
N ASP A 189 -7.46 2.55 -19.11
CA ASP A 189 -6.03 2.41 -19.41
C ASP A 189 -5.22 3.62 -18.88
N GLU A 190 -5.76 4.83 -19.02
CA GLU A 190 -5.14 6.06 -18.55
C GLU A 190 -4.95 6.04 -17.01
N VAL A 191 -5.96 5.53 -16.27
CA VAL A 191 -5.88 5.41 -14.80
C VAL A 191 -4.85 4.34 -14.42
N LYS A 192 -4.79 3.20 -15.13
CA LYS A 192 -3.80 2.14 -14.86
C LYS A 192 -2.36 2.64 -15.05
N GLU A 193 -2.11 3.46 -16.07
CA GLU A 193 -0.77 4.00 -16.36
C GLU A 193 -0.25 4.91 -15.24
N THR A 194 -1.15 5.66 -14.59
CA THR A 194 -0.80 6.64 -13.53
C THR A 194 -1.09 6.16 -12.11
N ALA A 195 -1.73 4.99 -11.95
CA ALA A 195 -2.23 4.50 -10.65
C ALA A 195 -1.16 4.42 -9.54
N PHE A 196 0.11 4.19 -9.90
CA PHE A 196 1.22 4.12 -8.96
C PHE A 196 1.94 5.47 -8.75
N GLU A 197 1.50 6.55 -9.41
CA GLU A 197 2.10 7.86 -9.20
C GLU A 197 1.73 8.42 -7.82
N PRO A 198 2.68 9.00 -7.09
CA PRO A 198 2.38 9.64 -5.82
C PRO A 198 1.35 10.75 -5.99
N PHE A 199 0.40 10.82 -5.05
CA PHE A 199 -0.70 11.79 -5.00
C PHE A 199 -1.76 11.65 -6.11
N PHE A 200 -1.62 10.68 -7.01
CA PHE A 200 -2.65 10.40 -8.01
C PHE A 200 -3.90 9.81 -7.33
N THR A 201 -5.05 10.37 -7.63
CA THR A 201 -6.34 9.90 -7.14
C THR A 201 -7.47 10.32 -8.08
N THR A 202 -8.43 9.43 -8.28
CA THR A 202 -9.70 9.69 -8.97
C THR A 202 -10.81 10.15 -8.02
N LYS A 203 -10.55 10.16 -6.69
CA LYS A 203 -11.51 10.53 -5.66
C LYS A 203 -11.55 12.05 -5.44
N PRO A 204 -12.66 12.61 -4.95
CA PRO A 204 -12.79 14.02 -4.63
C PRO A 204 -11.69 14.51 -3.69
N PHE A 205 -11.36 15.80 -3.80
CA PHE A 205 -10.33 16.44 -2.98
C PHE A 205 -10.60 16.22 -1.48
N GLY A 206 -9.61 15.67 -0.80
CA GLY A 206 -9.66 15.45 0.64
C GLY A 206 -10.19 14.08 1.07
N GLU A 207 -10.69 13.21 0.20
CA GLU A 207 -11.15 11.86 0.55
C GLU A 207 -10.02 10.83 0.57
N SER A 208 -9.00 11.02 -0.26
CA SER A 208 -7.81 10.17 -0.27
C SER A 208 -6.53 11.00 -0.38
N SER A 209 -5.41 10.42 0.03
CA SER A 209 -4.09 11.06 -0.09
C SER A 209 -3.42 10.79 -1.45
N GLY A 210 -3.91 9.83 -2.23
CA GLY A 210 -3.25 9.37 -3.45
C GLY A 210 -1.91 8.64 -3.21
N LEU A 211 -1.61 8.25 -1.96
CA LEU A 211 -0.34 7.60 -1.62
C LEU A 211 -0.44 6.07 -1.47
N GLY A 212 -1.64 5.51 -1.33
CA GLY A 212 -1.82 4.09 -1.02
C GLY A 212 -1.17 3.17 -2.04
N LEU A 213 -1.44 3.35 -3.33
CA LEU A 213 -0.87 2.50 -4.40
C LEU A 213 0.62 2.76 -4.62
N SER A 214 1.09 3.99 -4.49
CA SER A 214 2.51 4.31 -4.58
C SER A 214 3.32 3.69 -3.43
N MET A 215 2.73 3.56 -2.23
CA MET A 215 3.34 2.83 -1.09
C MET A 215 3.44 1.34 -1.38
N VAL A 216 2.38 0.71 -1.93
CA VAL A 216 2.41 -0.69 -2.36
C VAL A 216 3.51 -0.92 -3.39
N TYR A 217 3.59 -0.06 -4.40
CA TYR A 217 4.65 -0.11 -5.41
C TYR A 217 6.04 0.01 -4.79
N GLY A 218 6.25 1.00 -3.89
CA GLY A 218 7.52 1.20 -3.20
C GLY A 218 7.94 0.01 -2.32
N PHE A 219 7.00 -0.64 -1.64
CA PHE A 219 7.24 -1.87 -0.89
C PHE A 219 7.72 -2.99 -1.81
N VAL A 220 7.02 -3.23 -2.92
CA VAL A 220 7.35 -4.29 -3.86
C VAL A 220 8.74 -4.07 -4.49
N GLU A 221 9.05 -2.83 -4.88
CA GLU A 221 10.39 -2.45 -5.41
C GLU A 221 11.51 -2.66 -4.37
N ARG A 222 11.30 -2.23 -3.12
CA ARG A 222 12.28 -2.44 -2.03
C ARG A 222 12.50 -3.93 -1.72
N SER A 223 11.50 -4.74 -1.99
CA SER A 223 11.54 -6.20 -1.83
C SER A 223 12.13 -6.92 -3.06
N ASN A 224 12.68 -6.20 -4.04
CA ASN A 224 13.10 -6.75 -5.33
C ASN A 224 11.99 -7.56 -6.04
N GLY A 225 10.75 -7.17 -5.80
CA GLY A 225 9.56 -7.79 -6.35
C GLY A 225 9.10 -7.15 -7.65
N HIS A 226 7.95 -7.60 -8.13
CA HIS A 226 7.28 -7.05 -9.30
C HIS A 226 5.78 -6.97 -9.03
N ILE A 227 5.12 -5.89 -9.48
CA ILE A 227 3.68 -5.72 -9.34
C ILE A 227 3.04 -5.41 -10.70
N LYS A 228 1.86 -5.98 -10.95
CA LYS A 228 1.09 -5.74 -12.16
C LYS A 228 -0.38 -5.50 -11.85
N ILE A 229 -1.00 -4.59 -12.62
CA ILE A 229 -2.44 -4.30 -12.57
C ILE A 229 -3.11 -4.92 -13.79
N TYR A 230 -4.16 -5.70 -13.55
CA TYR A 230 -5.13 -6.12 -14.55
C TYR A 230 -6.47 -5.50 -14.16
N SER A 231 -7.05 -4.70 -15.02
CA SER A 231 -8.32 -4.05 -14.72
C SER A 231 -9.10 -3.76 -15.99
N GLU A 232 -10.41 -3.93 -15.90
CA GLU A 232 -11.36 -3.63 -16.95
C GLU A 232 -12.57 -2.92 -16.35
N VAL A 233 -12.99 -1.83 -16.98
CA VAL A 233 -14.12 -1.02 -16.50
C VAL A 233 -15.39 -1.85 -16.42
N GLY A 234 -16.04 -1.86 -15.26
CA GLY A 234 -17.26 -2.62 -14.98
C GLY A 234 -17.06 -4.10 -14.67
N VAL A 235 -15.81 -4.60 -14.68
CA VAL A 235 -15.48 -6.00 -14.34
C VAL A 235 -14.78 -6.09 -12.99
N GLY A 236 -13.78 -5.21 -12.73
CA GLY A 236 -13.03 -5.16 -11.50
C GLY A 236 -11.53 -4.96 -11.71
N THR A 237 -10.76 -5.15 -10.64
CA THR A 237 -9.31 -4.98 -10.65
C THR A 237 -8.61 -6.14 -9.97
N THR A 238 -7.49 -6.59 -10.56
CA THR A 238 -6.54 -7.53 -9.94
C THR A 238 -5.17 -6.89 -9.83
N PHE A 239 -4.68 -6.77 -8.60
CA PHE A 239 -3.28 -6.49 -8.31
C PHE A 239 -2.54 -7.80 -8.12
N ARG A 240 -1.50 -8.01 -8.91
CA ARG A 240 -0.65 -9.20 -8.83
C ARG A 240 0.74 -8.81 -8.37
N ILE A 241 1.12 -9.23 -7.18
CA ILE A 241 2.42 -8.97 -6.55
C ILE A 241 3.26 -10.24 -6.66
N PHE A 242 4.53 -10.09 -7.04
CA PHE A 242 5.52 -11.15 -7.05
C PHE A 242 6.66 -10.77 -6.10
N LEU A 243 6.91 -11.62 -5.11
CA LEU A 243 8.00 -11.45 -4.13
C LEU A 243 9.03 -12.56 -4.34
N PRO A 244 10.34 -12.25 -4.41
CA PRO A 244 11.36 -13.26 -4.63
C PRO A 244 11.31 -14.34 -3.55
N ARG A 245 11.41 -15.60 -3.96
CA ARG A 245 11.62 -16.71 -3.03
C ARG A 245 12.92 -16.49 -2.26
N ALA A 246 12.89 -16.59 -0.94
CA ALA A 246 14.09 -16.65 -0.14
C ALA A 246 14.70 -18.06 -0.24
N LEU A 247 15.99 -18.12 -0.56
CA LEU A 247 16.75 -19.37 -0.47
C LEU A 247 17.15 -19.61 0.99
N GLU A 248 17.14 -20.84 1.45
CA GLU A 248 17.44 -21.20 2.85
C GLU A 248 18.88 -20.86 3.29
N ASP A 249 19.80 -20.61 2.36
CA ASP A 249 21.19 -20.23 2.65
C ASP A 249 21.39 -18.85 3.31
N ALA A 250 20.30 -18.12 3.59
CA ALA A 250 20.35 -16.86 4.33
C ALA A 250 20.32 -17.05 5.87
N MET A 251 20.35 -18.27 6.37
CA MET A 251 20.30 -18.58 7.82
C MET A 251 21.67 -18.72 8.50
N GLU A 252 22.79 -18.58 7.78
CA GLU A 252 24.12 -18.64 8.41
C GLU A 252 24.97 -17.44 7.96
N THR A 253 24.89 -16.33 8.68
CA THR A 253 26.06 -15.48 9.03
C THR A 253 25.59 -14.44 10.07
N GLU A 254 25.69 -14.81 11.33
CA GLU A 254 26.02 -13.91 12.43
C GLU A 254 27.50 -14.05 12.77
#